data_89c655a6784ebefabf71945716c29512
#
_entry.id   89c655a6784ebefabf71945716c29512
#
_cell.length_a   1.000
_cell.length_b   1.000
_cell.length_c   1.000
_cell.angle_alpha   90.00
_cell.angle_beta   90.00
_cell.angle_gamma   90.00
#
_symmetry.space_group_name_H-M   'P 1'
#
loop_
_entity.id
_entity.type
_entity.pdbx_description
1 polymer ?
#
loop_
_entity_poly.entity_id
_entity_poly.type
_entity_poly.pdbx_seq_one_letter_code
_entity_poly.pdbx_strand_id
1 'polypeptide(L)'
;MLLKRPANDQYTPDTGGRPMESAGENHPDRIQTYVDGFDSKIGGGILKGHVVLIAGTPGTMKSSIALSILYNNVKKRGVNVLYVSIEESKESLLMAMDMLGFGGIDENKFFIVDIGRLRLEHTDADVGRDWFKILKEYLRKKVENEGVEIVVIDSLTAIYALASITNPRQELFHFFGFLKRLGVTTFLISETQVNGNVFGPYHEDFLADGTILMKFVDVGEVDVQLRIRAVKMRHSKIHHGYLTLIFRDGQFSATTPIAE
;
A
#
# COMPACT_ATOMS: atom_id res chain seq x y z
N MET A 1 -8.49 -67.24 34.05
CA MET A 1 -9.64 -66.34 33.84
C MET A 1 -9.22 -65.31 32.75
N LEU A 2 -9.62 -65.63 31.54
CA LEU A 2 -9.19 -64.87 30.31
C LEU A 2 -10.25 -63.81 30.01
N LEU A 3 -9.88 -62.54 30.05
CA LEU A 3 -10.74 -61.42 29.64
C LEU A 3 -10.60 -61.18 28.14
N LYS A 4 -11.73 -61.29 27.44
CA LYS A 4 -11.88 -61.03 26.00
C LYS A 4 -11.72 -59.54 25.68
N ARG A 5 -10.95 -59.22 24.62
CA ARG A 5 -10.94 -57.90 23.94
C ARG A 5 -12.20 -57.78 23.07
N PRO A 6 -12.85 -56.61 23.00
CA PRO A 6 -13.87 -56.36 21.99
C PRO A 6 -13.24 -55.93 20.65
N ALA A 7 -13.99 -56.20 19.59
CA ALA A 7 -13.59 -56.11 18.19
C ALA A 7 -13.58 -54.67 17.61
N ASN A 8 -12.71 -54.49 16.65
CA ASN A 8 -12.65 -53.51 15.55
C ASN A 8 -13.88 -52.60 15.34
N ASP A 9 -13.70 -51.31 15.56
CA ASP A 9 -14.44 -50.29 14.85
C ASP A 9 -13.68 -49.87 13.60
N GLN A 10 -14.30 -50.07 12.44
CA GLN A 10 -13.80 -49.70 11.13
C GLN A 10 -13.92 -48.18 10.97
N TYR A 11 -12.77 -47.49 10.92
CA TYR A 11 -12.70 -46.10 10.56
C TYR A 11 -12.92 -45.98 9.04
N THR A 12 -14.08 -45.47 8.62
CA THR A 12 -14.33 -45.04 7.24
C THR A 12 -13.87 -43.59 7.09
N PRO A 13 -12.95 -43.25 6.16
CA PRO A 13 -12.62 -41.85 5.92
C PRO A 13 -13.78 -41.15 5.22
N ASP A 14 -14.28 -40.09 5.86
CA ASP A 14 -15.25 -39.19 5.29
C ASP A 14 -14.57 -38.39 4.13
N THR A 15 -14.89 -38.78 2.90
CA THR A 15 -14.48 -38.08 1.67
C THR A 15 -15.43 -36.98 1.27
N GLY A 16 -15.98 -36.27 2.24
CA GLY A 16 -16.77 -35.07 2.05
C GLY A 16 -15.90 -33.83 1.82
N GLY A 17 -15.18 -33.77 0.69
CA GLY A 17 -14.54 -32.56 0.22
C GLY A 17 -15.61 -31.50 -0.08
N ARG A 18 -15.78 -30.52 0.81
CA ARG A 18 -16.51 -29.29 0.47
C ARG A 18 -15.81 -28.62 -0.70
N PRO A 19 -16.54 -28.21 -1.76
CA PRO A 19 -15.93 -27.41 -2.82
C PRO A 19 -15.33 -26.14 -2.21
N MET A 20 -14.06 -25.84 -2.53
CA MET A 20 -13.51 -24.53 -2.27
C MET A 20 -14.37 -23.51 -3.02
N GLU A 21 -15.17 -22.76 -2.27
CA GLU A 21 -15.91 -21.63 -2.82
C GLU A 21 -14.96 -20.69 -3.53
N SER A 22 -15.33 -20.34 -4.76
CA SER A 22 -14.58 -19.50 -5.69
C SER A 22 -14.19 -18.17 -5.04
N ALA A 23 -12.92 -17.85 -5.06
CA ALA A 23 -12.39 -16.55 -4.70
C ALA A 23 -12.94 -15.48 -5.67
N GLY A 24 -14.02 -14.81 -5.28
CA GLY A 24 -14.72 -13.81 -6.07
C GLY A 24 -15.63 -12.89 -5.26
N GLU A 25 -15.76 -13.09 -3.97
CA GLU A 25 -16.55 -12.20 -3.14
C GLU A 25 -15.73 -10.95 -2.77
N ASN A 26 -16.11 -9.79 -3.31
CA ASN A 26 -15.71 -8.47 -2.83
C ASN A 26 -16.12 -8.36 -1.35
N HIS A 27 -15.20 -8.66 -0.43
CA HIS A 27 -15.43 -8.38 0.98
C HIS A 27 -15.63 -6.87 1.14
N PRO A 28 -16.81 -6.40 1.62
CA PRO A 28 -17.13 -4.98 1.69
C PRO A 28 -16.13 -4.17 2.54
N ASP A 29 -15.37 -4.84 3.38
CA ASP A 29 -14.40 -4.24 4.31
C ASP A 29 -12.97 -4.13 3.76
N ARG A 30 -12.77 -4.36 2.45
CA ARG A 30 -11.43 -4.33 1.84
C ARG A 30 -11.37 -3.35 0.69
N ILE A 31 -10.24 -2.67 0.63
CA ILE A 31 -9.82 -1.84 -0.50
C ILE A 31 -9.05 -2.73 -1.47
N GLN A 32 -9.49 -2.77 -2.71
CA GLN A 32 -8.81 -3.51 -3.77
C GLN A 32 -7.60 -2.71 -4.26
N THR A 33 -6.48 -3.37 -4.50
CA THR A 33 -5.32 -2.75 -5.16
C THR A 33 -5.54 -2.63 -6.66
N TYR A 34 -6.40 -3.47 -7.20
CA TYR A 34 -6.63 -3.63 -8.64
C TYR A 34 -5.37 -4.00 -9.41
N VAL A 35 -4.41 -4.60 -8.74
CA VAL A 35 -3.28 -5.27 -9.37
C VAL A 35 -3.71 -6.72 -9.63
N ASP A 36 -3.89 -7.06 -10.90
CA ASP A 36 -4.36 -8.39 -11.29
C ASP A 36 -3.48 -9.48 -10.69
N GLY A 37 -4.10 -10.49 -10.09
CA GLY A 37 -3.41 -11.60 -9.43
C GLY A 37 -2.84 -11.28 -8.05
N PHE A 38 -2.75 -10.01 -7.63
CA PHE A 38 -2.17 -9.65 -6.33
C PHE A 38 -3.18 -9.67 -5.18
N ASP A 39 -4.38 -9.11 -5.37
CA ASP A 39 -5.38 -9.02 -4.29
C ASP A 39 -5.74 -10.41 -3.71
N SER A 40 -5.86 -11.43 -4.55
CA SER A 40 -6.07 -12.82 -4.11
C SER A 40 -4.92 -13.36 -3.24
N LYS A 41 -3.71 -12.86 -3.43
CA LYS A 41 -2.51 -13.26 -2.67
C LYS A 41 -2.36 -12.54 -1.33
N ILE A 42 -3.19 -11.54 -1.07
CA ILE A 42 -3.21 -10.76 0.18
C ILE A 42 -4.56 -10.85 0.92
N GLY A 43 -5.32 -11.92 0.65
CA GLY A 43 -6.59 -12.18 1.32
C GLY A 43 -7.76 -11.37 0.78
N GLY A 44 -7.71 -10.96 -0.51
CA GLY A 44 -8.79 -10.25 -1.19
C GLY A 44 -8.69 -8.72 -1.08
N GLY A 45 -7.49 -8.17 -0.89
CA GLY A 45 -7.26 -6.72 -0.78
C GLY A 45 -6.86 -6.25 0.62
N ILE A 46 -6.77 -4.95 0.81
CA ILE A 46 -6.34 -4.29 2.06
C ILE A 46 -7.56 -4.05 2.95
N LEU A 47 -7.51 -4.42 4.22
CA LEU A 47 -8.57 -4.10 5.17
C LEU A 47 -8.72 -2.58 5.30
N LYS A 48 -9.97 -2.08 5.31
CA LYS A 48 -10.26 -0.66 5.53
C LYS A 48 -9.64 -0.15 6.83
N GLY A 49 -9.14 1.06 6.80
CA GLY A 49 -8.49 1.69 7.96
C GLY A 49 -7.06 1.20 8.25
N HIS A 50 -6.54 0.26 7.48
CA HIS A 50 -5.15 -0.18 7.62
C HIS A 50 -4.17 0.86 7.05
N VAL A 51 -3.02 0.97 7.70
CA VAL A 51 -1.86 1.72 7.21
C VAL A 51 -0.88 0.74 6.60
N VAL A 52 -0.64 0.89 5.29
CA VAL A 52 0.20 -0.02 4.49
C VAL A 52 1.42 0.72 3.95
N LEU A 53 2.59 0.17 4.17
CA LEU A 53 3.84 0.66 3.62
C LEU A 53 4.05 0.06 2.22
N ILE A 54 4.32 0.91 1.22
CA ILE A 54 4.82 0.51 -0.09
C ILE A 54 6.30 0.87 -0.13
N ALA A 55 7.15 -0.15 -0.02
CA ALA A 55 8.58 0.00 0.13
C ALA A 55 9.34 -0.51 -1.10
N GLY A 56 10.42 0.14 -1.47
CA GLY A 56 11.27 -0.27 -2.59
C GLY A 56 12.34 0.76 -2.91
N THR A 57 13.32 0.36 -3.70
CA THR A 57 14.37 1.27 -4.20
C THR A 57 13.79 2.27 -5.20
N PRO A 58 14.48 3.37 -5.49
CA PRO A 58 14.09 4.30 -6.56
C PRO A 58 13.86 3.57 -7.89
N GLY A 59 12.87 4.02 -8.67
CA GLY A 59 12.54 3.44 -9.98
C GLY A 59 11.63 2.21 -9.95
N THR A 60 11.30 1.65 -8.79
CA THR A 60 10.45 0.44 -8.68
C THR A 60 8.95 0.69 -8.86
N MET A 61 8.55 1.81 -9.42
CA MET A 61 7.15 2.18 -9.73
C MET A 61 6.22 2.30 -8.49
N LYS A 62 6.75 2.66 -7.31
CA LYS A 62 5.97 2.82 -6.08
C LYS A 62 4.86 3.87 -6.22
N SER A 63 5.21 5.06 -6.72
CA SER A 63 4.25 6.15 -6.96
C SER A 63 3.22 5.76 -8.02
N SER A 64 3.65 5.09 -9.10
CA SER A 64 2.76 4.65 -10.19
C SER A 64 1.73 3.63 -9.71
N ILE A 65 2.12 2.64 -8.90
CA ILE A 65 1.18 1.65 -8.35
C ILE A 65 0.21 2.31 -7.35
N ALA A 66 0.69 3.26 -6.54
CA ALA A 66 -0.16 4.01 -5.62
C ALA A 66 -1.21 4.86 -6.36
N LEU A 67 -0.79 5.55 -7.43
CA LEU A 67 -1.70 6.29 -8.33
C LEU A 67 -2.73 5.35 -8.97
N SER A 68 -2.30 4.17 -9.46
CA SER A 68 -3.18 3.14 -10.02
C SER A 68 -4.23 2.66 -9.01
N ILE A 69 -3.83 2.41 -7.77
CA ILE A 69 -4.76 2.02 -6.69
C ILE A 69 -5.82 3.10 -6.49
N LEU A 70 -5.43 4.37 -6.35
CA LEU A 70 -6.38 5.46 -6.18
C LEU A 70 -7.29 5.61 -7.38
N TYR A 71 -6.73 5.67 -8.59
CA TYR A 71 -7.46 5.81 -9.84
C TYR A 71 -8.54 4.74 -10.01
N ASN A 72 -8.18 3.47 -9.82
CA ASN A 72 -9.11 2.37 -9.97
C ASN A 72 -10.21 2.37 -8.89
N ASN A 73 -9.90 2.78 -7.65
CA ASN A 73 -10.92 2.89 -6.61
C ASN A 73 -11.91 4.03 -6.89
N VAL A 74 -11.46 5.17 -7.42
CA VAL A 74 -12.37 6.23 -7.89
C VAL A 74 -13.24 5.71 -9.02
N LYS A 75 -12.65 5.13 -10.07
CA LYS A 75 -13.37 4.67 -11.27
C LYS A 75 -14.37 3.54 -11.01
N LYS A 76 -13.98 2.56 -10.19
CA LYS A 76 -14.77 1.32 -10.02
C LYS A 76 -15.69 1.36 -8.80
N ARG A 77 -15.38 2.20 -7.79
CA ARG A 77 -16.13 2.26 -6.54
C ARG A 77 -16.71 3.65 -6.25
N GLY A 78 -16.27 4.68 -6.97
CA GLY A 78 -16.72 6.05 -6.78
C GLY A 78 -16.33 6.69 -5.47
N VAL A 79 -15.32 6.14 -4.78
CA VAL A 79 -14.84 6.64 -3.47
C VAL A 79 -13.94 7.86 -3.64
N ASN A 80 -13.91 8.73 -2.64
CA ASN A 80 -13.04 9.89 -2.62
C ASN A 80 -11.65 9.50 -2.12
N VAL A 81 -10.61 9.96 -2.82
CA VAL A 81 -9.23 9.62 -2.54
C VAL A 81 -8.36 10.87 -2.47
N LEU A 82 -7.25 10.80 -1.72
CA LEU A 82 -6.29 11.87 -1.58
C LEU A 82 -4.87 11.37 -1.82
N TYR A 83 -4.17 12.02 -2.75
CA TYR A 83 -2.73 11.86 -2.94
C TYR A 83 -2.00 13.08 -2.35
N VAL A 84 -1.16 12.85 -1.37
CA VAL A 84 -0.28 13.84 -0.76
C VAL A 84 1.10 13.68 -1.35
N SER A 85 1.50 14.61 -2.19
CA SER A 85 2.85 14.69 -2.74
C SER A 85 3.71 15.65 -1.93
N ILE A 86 4.97 15.28 -1.74
CA ILE A 86 5.95 16.08 -1.02
C ILE A 86 7.12 16.47 -1.92
N GLU A 87 7.44 15.64 -2.90
CA GLU A 87 8.59 15.82 -3.80
C GLU A 87 8.18 16.22 -5.22
N GLU A 88 7.04 15.73 -5.69
CA GLU A 88 6.56 16.04 -7.05
C GLU A 88 5.44 17.08 -7.04
N SER A 89 5.44 17.95 -8.06
CA SER A 89 4.35 18.92 -8.26
C SER A 89 3.05 18.21 -8.72
N LYS A 90 1.92 18.87 -8.46
CA LYS A 90 0.62 18.39 -8.94
C LYS A 90 0.61 18.21 -10.46
N GLU A 91 1.22 19.14 -11.19
CA GLU A 91 1.30 19.13 -12.64
C GLU A 91 2.09 17.92 -13.15
N SER A 92 3.23 17.60 -12.50
CA SER A 92 4.05 16.41 -12.82
C SER A 92 3.27 15.12 -12.62
N LEU A 93 2.55 15.02 -11.50
CA LEU A 93 1.71 13.84 -11.19
C LEU A 93 0.57 13.66 -12.20
N LEU A 94 -0.10 14.75 -12.60
CA LEU A 94 -1.16 14.69 -13.61
C LEU A 94 -0.61 14.24 -14.97
N MET A 95 0.57 14.72 -15.36
CA MET A 95 1.27 14.27 -16.58
C MET A 95 1.63 12.79 -16.49
N ALA A 96 2.19 12.34 -15.35
CA ALA A 96 2.51 10.92 -15.13
C ALA A 96 1.25 10.05 -15.22
N MET A 97 0.14 10.49 -14.66
CA MET A 97 -1.14 9.78 -14.73
C MET A 97 -1.66 9.66 -16.15
N ASP A 98 -1.56 10.72 -16.95
CA ASP A 98 -1.96 10.70 -18.37
C ASP A 98 -1.10 9.71 -19.17
N MET A 99 0.22 9.75 -18.98
CA MET A 99 1.16 8.81 -19.61
C MET A 99 0.94 7.34 -19.20
N LEU A 100 0.45 7.11 -18.00
CA LEU A 100 0.08 5.78 -17.51
C LEU A 100 -1.32 5.34 -18.00
N GLY A 101 -2.04 6.17 -18.73
CA GLY A 101 -3.39 5.86 -19.21
C GLY A 101 -4.48 6.07 -18.15
N PHE A 102 -4.21 6.84 -17.10
CA PHE A 102 -5.17 7.14 -16.02
C PHE A 102 -5.95 8.43 -16.28
N GLY A 103 -6.34 8.67 -17.53
CA GLY A 103 -7.08 9.85 -17.94
C GLY A 103 -8.55 9.88 -17.47
N GLY A 104 -9.18 11.05 -17.57
CA GLY A 104 -10.61 11.25 -17.26
C GLY A 104 -10.93 11.07 -15.77
N ILE A 105 -10.11 11.65 -14.91
CA ILE A 105 -10.31 11.62 -13.46
C ILE A 105 -11.41 12.60 -13.08
N ASP A 106 -12.27 12.20 -12.16
CA ASP A 106 -13.19 13.11 -11.47
C ASP A 106 -12.43 13.90 -10.40
N GLU A 107 -12.10 15.16 -10.68
CA GLU A 107 -11.35 16.02 -9.75
C GLU A 107 -12.12 16.29 -8.44
N ASN A 108 -13.42 16.06 -8.39
CA ASN A 108 -14.20 16.15 -7.17
C ASN A 108 -14.03 14.93 -6.26
N LYS A 109 -13.41 13.86 -6.76
CA LYS A 109 -13.17 12.61 -6.02
C LYS A 109 -11.70 12.26 -5.88
N PHE A 110 -10.85 12.77 -6.77
CA PHE A 110 -9.42 12.53 -6.76
C PHE A 110 -8.67 13.80 -6.39
N PHE A 111 -8.35 13.95 -5.12
CA PHE A 111 -7.66 15.13 -4.60
C PHE A 111 -6.14 14.91 -4.65
N ILE A 112 -5.42 15.89 -5.16
CA ILE A 112 -3.95 15.95 -5.10
C ILE A 112 -3.57 17.20 -4.35
N VAL A 113 -2.70 17.06 -3.35
CA VAL A 113 -2.06 18.18 -2.65
C VAL A 113 -0.55 18.08 -2.79
N ASP A 114 0.05 19.18 -3.20
CA ASP A 114 1.50 19.38 -3.30
C ASP A 114 1.97 20.15 -2.06
N ILE A 115 2.54 19.42 -1.11
CA ILE A 115 3.09 20.00 0.13
C ILE A 115 4.40 20.73 -0.16
N GLY A 116 5.19 20.26 -1.13
CA GLY A 116 6.42 20.91 -1.55
C GLY A 116 6.17 22.34 -2.01
N ARG A 117 5.17 22.55 -2.86
CA ARG A 117 4.75 23.88 -3.33
C ARG A 117 4.23 24.76 -2.21
N LEU A 118 3.36 24.23 -1.34
CA LEU A 118 2.85 24.98 -0.20
C LEU A 118 3.96 25.51 0.71
N ARG A 119 5.07 24.76 0.81
CA ARG A 119 6.25 25.18 1.56
C ARG A 119 6.98 26.33 0.86
N LEU A 120 7.20 26.22 -0.44
CA LEU A 120 7.90 27.26 -1.22
C LEU A 120 7.17 28.61 -1.21
N GLU A 121 5.83 28.57 -1.20
CA GLU A 121 4.99 29.78 -1.16
C GLU A 121 5.00 30.46 0.24
N HIS A 122 5.48 29.77 1.30
CA HIS A 122 5.47 30.25 2.67
C HIS A 122 6.83 30.28 3.37
N THR A 123 7.91 30.42 2.62
CA THR A 123 9.31 30.33 3.10
C THR A 123 9.66 31.27 4.26
N ASP A 124 9.04 32.44 4.35
CA ASP A 124 9.33 33.42 5.41
C ASP A 124 8.76 33.05 6.79
N ALA A 125 7.90 32.04 6.85
CA ALA A 125 7.22 31.62 8.06
C ALA A 125 7.61 30.21 8.55
N ASP A 126 8.56 29.54 7.86
CA ASP A 126 8.84 28.10 8.04
C ASP A 126 9.81 27.77 9.18
N VAL A 127 10.46 28.75 9.75
CA VAL A 127 11.37 28.52 10.88
C VAL A 127 10.54 28.09 12.09
N GLY A 128 10.50 26.77 12.37
CA GLY A 128 9.84 26.18 13.55
C GLY A 128 8.47 25.56 13.32
N ARG A 129 7.98 25.41 12.07
CA ARG A 129 6.69 24.73 11.83
C ARG A 129 6.77 23.23 12.06
N ASP A 130 5.82 22.71 12.83
CA ASP A 130 5.60 21.28 12.98
C ASP A 130 4.81 20.73 11.77
N TRP A 131 5.53 20.27 10.74
CA TRP A 131 4.95 19.72 9.51
C TRP A 131 4.08 18.50 9.74
N PHE A 132 4.39 17.66 10.73
CA PHE A 132 3.50 16.56 11.11
C PHE A 132 2.17 17.05 11.64
N LYS A 133 2.17 18.14 12.39
CA LYS A 133 0.93 18.75 12.89
C LYS A 133 0.10 19.31 11.74
N ILE A 134 0.72 20.05 10.84
CA ILE A 134 0.06 20.62 9.66
C ILE A 134 -0.54 19.53 8.80
N LEU A 135 0.23 18.47 8.49
CA LEU A 135 -0.25 17.34 7.71
C LEU A 135 -1.41 16.63 8.40
N LYS A 136 -1.34 16.38 9.70
CA LYS A 136 -2.43 15.76 10.46
C LYS A 136 -3.72 16.58 10.43
N GLU A 137 -3.61 17.90 10.59
CA GLU A 137 -4.78 18.80 10.52
C GLU A 137 -5.37 18.83 9.10
N TYR A 138 -4.54 18.88 8.07
CA TYR A 138 -4.98 18.83 6.69
C TYR A 138 -5.71 17.52 6.37
N LEU A 139 -5.11 16.39 6.71
CA LEU A 139 -5.72 15.05 6.50
C LEU A 139 -7.07 14.95 7.20
N ARG A 140 -7.15 15.39 8.46
CA ARG A 140 -8.42 15.37 9.22
C ARG A 140 -9.50 16.17 8.51
N LYS A 141 -9.20 17.40 8.10
CA LYS A 141 -10.16 18.26 7.39
C LYS A 141 -10.63 17.64 6.08
N LYS A 142 -9.72 17.04 5.31
CA LYS A 142 -10.07 16.38 4.04
C LYS A 142 -10.94 15.15 4.25
N VAL A 143 -10.66 14.36 5.27
CA VAL A 143 -11.50 13.20 5.62
C VAL A 143 -12.89 13.63 6.10
N GLU A 144 -12.97 14.60 7.00
CA GLU A 144 -14.22 15.06 7.59
C GLU A 144 -15.12 15.81 6.58
N ASN A 145 -14.54 16.67 5.74
CA ASN A 145 -15.30 17.53 4.84
C ASN A 145 -15.59 16.86 3.49
N GLU A 146 -14.65 16.08 2.95
CA GLU A 146 -14.73 15.50 1.61
C GLU A 146 -15.03 14.01 1.64
N GLY A 147 -15.10 13.38 2.81
CA GLY A 147 -15.36 11.95 2.92
C GLY A 147 -14.27 11.08 2.26
N VAL A 148 -13.01 11.47 2.36
CA VAL A 148 -11.89 10.70 1.79
C VAL A 148 -11.78 9.34 2.48
N GLU A 149 -11.73 8.26 1.70
CA GLU A 149 -11.61 6.89 2.20
C GLU A 149 -10.20 6.30 2.06
N ILE A 150 -9.43 6.77 1.07
CA ILE A 150 -8.08 6.27 0.79
C ILE A 150 -7.12 7.44 0.66
N VAL A 151 -5.99 7.34 1.35
CA VAL A 151 -4.92 8.33 1.33
C VAL A 151 -3.63 7.69 0.87
N VAL A 152 -2.88 8.36 0.00
CA VAL A 152 -1.48 8.07 -0.32
C VAL A 152 -0.62 9.21 0.20
N ILE A 153 0.51 8.91 0.81
CA ILE A 153 1.53 9.90 1.20
C ILE A 153 2.86 9.53 0.52
N ASP A 154 3.34 10.38 -0.35
CA ASP A 154 4.54 10.17 -1.16
C ASP A 154 5.56 11.30 -0.96
N SER A 155 6.59 11.13 -0.14
CA SER A 155 6.99 9.94 0.57
C SER A 155 7.22 10.21 2.07
N LEU A 156 7.29 9.15 2.89
CA LEU A 156 7.71 9.26 4.29
C LEU A 156 9.14 9.79 4.39
N THR A 157 10.01 9.38 3.49
CA THR A 157 11.41 9.82 3.45
C THR A 157 11.49 11.33 3.25
N ALA A 158 10.64 11.90 2.40
CA ALA A 158 10.55 13.34 2.19
C ALA A 158 10.02 14.07 3.44
N ILE A 159 9.05 13.49 4.17
CA ILE A 159 8.58 14.06 5.44
C ILE A 159 9.74 14.20 6.42
N TYR A 160 10.63 13.20 6.52
CA TYR A 160 11.78 13.24 7.42
C TYR A 160 12.75 14.38 7.07
N ALA A 161 12.93 14.68 5.80
CA ALA A 161 13.76 15.79 5.35
C ALA A 161 13.13 17.16 5.67
N LEU A 162 11.80 17.23 5.76
CA LEU A 162 11.07 18.47 6.03
C LEU A 162 10.91 18.74 7.53
N ALA A 163 10.75 17.69 8.33
CA ALA A 163 10.46 17.81 9.74
C ALA A 163 11.75 17.83 10.57
N SER A 164 11.89 18.80 11.49
CA SER A 164 12.94 18.78 12.51
C SER A 164 12.61 17.73 13.57
N ILE A 165 12.89 16.46 13.27
CA ILE A 165 12.49 15.34 14.10
C ILE A 165 13.55 15.06 15.15
N THR A 166 13.23 15.30 16.41
CA THR A 166 14.14 15.01 17.54
C THR A 166 14.10 13.54 17.98
N ASN A 167 12.93 12.91 17.92
CA ASN A 167 12.74 11.50 18.22
C ASN A 167 11.89 10.83 17.12
N PRO A 168 12.51 10.44 15.99
CA PRO A 168 11.76 9.94 14.83
C PRO A 168 10.84 8.76 15.17
N ARG A 169 11.31 7.83 15.98
CA ARG A 169 10.53 6.64 16.33
C ARG A 169 9.26 6.97 17.11
N GLN A 170 9.34 7.90 18.04
CA GLN A 170 8.19 8.33 18.85
C GLN A 170 7.19 9.13 17.99
N GLU A 171 7.68 10.04 17.18
CA GLU A 171 6.82 10.86 16.31
C GLU A 171 6.09 10.00 15.29
N LEU A 172 6.78 9.03 14.68
CA LEU A 172 6.16 8.07 13.78
C LEU A 172 5.12 7.20 14.48
N PHE A 173 5.40 6.74 15.71
CA PHE A 173 4.41 5.99 16.48
C PHE A 173 3.12 6.80 16.65
N HIS A 174 3.22 8.09 16.98
CA HIS A 174 2.06 8.98 17.10
C HIS A 174 1.40 9.26 15.75
N PHE A 175 2.17 9.40 14.69
CA PHE A 175 1.64 9.63 13.34
C PHE A 175 0.87 8.41 12.81
N PHE A 176 1.44 7.22 12.91
CA PHE A 176 0.74 5.98 12.53
C PHE A 176 -0.51 5.76 13.39
N GLY A 177 -0.41 6.03 14.70
CA GLY A 177 -1.56 5.98 15.60
C GLY A 177 -2.65 6.99 15.22
N PHE A 178 -2.29 8.16 14.72
CA PHE A 178 -3.23 9.15 14.18
C PHE A 178 -3.91 8.63 12.92
N LEU A 179 -3.17 8.13 11.93
CA LEU A 179 -3.71 7.60 10.67
C LEU A 179 -4.71 6.47 10.93
N LYS A 180 -4.41 5.56 11.85
CA LYS A 180 -5.32 4.47 12.25
C LYS A 180 -6.60 4.99 12.89
N ARG A 181 -6.51 6.00 13.76
CA ARG A 181 -7.70 6.63 14.38
C ARG A 181 -8.53 7.43 13.40
N LEU A 182 -7.91 7.94 12.33
CA LEU A 182 -8.63 8.64 11.27
C LEU A 182 -9.57 7.69 10.49
N GLY A 183 -9.29 6.38 10.53
CA GLY A 183 -10.16 5.35 9.96
C GLY A 183 -10.06 5.20 8.44
N VAL A 184 -9.19 5.97 7.78
CA VAL A 184 -8.95 5.88 6.33
C VAL A 184 -7.88 4.84 6.02
N THR A 185 -8.02 4.17 4.89
CA THR A 185 -6.95 3.29 4.40
C THR A 185 -5.81 4.14 3.86
N THR A 186 -4.61 3.97 4.41
CA THR A 186 -3.47 4.82 4.06
C THR A 186 -2.35 3.99 3.47
N PHE A 187 -1.84 4.42 2.31
CA PHE A 187 -0.61 3.92 1.73
C PHE A 187 0.51 4.94 1.95
N LEU A 188 1.59 4.49 2.55
CA LEU A 188 2.79 5.30 2.79
C LEU A 188 3.91 4.79 1.91
N ILE A 189 4.42 5.65 1.04
CA ILE A 189 5.57 5.32 0.20
C ILE A 189 6.85 5.53 1.00
N SER A 190 7.73 4.53 0.98
CA SER A 190 9.02 4.56 1.66
C SER A 190 10.13 4.01 0.77
N GLU A 191 11.31 4.58 0.90
CA GLU A 191 12.49 4.08 0.20
C GLU A 191 13.21 3.03 1.03
N THR A 192 13.67 1.98 0.34
CA THR A 192 14.54 0.96 0.93
C THR A 192 15.97 1.13 0.43
N GLN A 193 16.95 0.75 1.23
CA GLN A 193 18.33 0.66 0.76
C GLN A 193 18.53 -0.58 -0.13
N VAL A 194 19.38 -0.47 -1.12
CA VAL A 194 19.60 -1.51 -2.18
C VAL A 194 19.93 -2.89 -1.60
N ASN A 195 20.59 -2.97 -0.46
CA ASN A 195 21.06 -4.21 0.14
C ASN A 195 20.37 -4.54 1.49
N GLY A 196 19.25 -3.89 1.82
CA GLY A 196 18.67 -3.97 3.16
C GLY A 196 17.32 -4.66 3.24
N ASN A 197 17.15 -5.47 4.27
CA ASN A 197 15.84 -5.90 4.75
C ASN A 197 15.16 -4.81 5.61
N VAL A 198 15.60 -3.54 5.46
CA VAL A 198 15.10 -2.40 6.23
C VAL A 198 14.12 -1.63 5.34
N PHE A 199 12.86 -1.58 5.74
CA PHE A 199 11.75 -0.98 4.99
C PHE A 199 11.54 0.51 5.30
N GLY A 200 12.55 1.17 5.83
CA GLY A 200 12.60 2.57 6.22
C GLY A 200 13.63 2.78 7.32
N PRO A 201 14.20 3.99 7.46
CA PRO A 201 15.31 4.25 8.39
C PRO A 201 14.94 4.09 9.88
N TYR A 202 13.65 4.11 10.20
CA TYR A 202 13.16 4.06 11.60
C TYR A 202 12.28 2.85 11.90
N HIS A 203 12.38 1.77 11.10
CA HIS A 203 11.61 0.54 11.25
C HIS A 203 10.09 0.77 11.19
N GLU A 204 9.65 1.50 10.19
CA GLU A 204 8.26 1.88 9.94
C GLU A 204 7.35 0.67 9.71
N ASP A 205 7.91 -0.40 9.16
CA ASP A 205 7.24 -1.68 8.91
C ASP A 205 6.67 -2.32 10.18
N PHE A 206 7.28 -2.09 11.36
CA PHE A 206 6.70 -2.55 12.63
C PHE A 206 5.45 -1.77 13.03
N LEU A 207 5.35 -0.50 12.63
CA LEU A 207 4.21 0.37 12.94
C LEU A 207 3.05 0.16 11.97
N ALA A 208 3.36 -0.12 10.71
CA ALA A 208 2.38 -0.39 9.65
C ALA A 208 1.59 -1.68 9.92
N ASP A 209 0.36 -1.75 9.38
CA ASP A 209 -0.47 -2.96 9.43
C ASP A 209 -0.13 -3.89 8.26
N GLY A 210 0.33 -3.33 7.15
CA GLY A 210 0.84 -4.06 5.99
C GLY A 210 2.15 -3.49 5.49
N THR A 211 2.92 -4.33 4.79
CA THR A 211 4.12 -3.93 4.07
C THR A 211 4.17 -4.66 2.74
N ILE A 212 4.18 -3.90 1.66
CA ILE A 212 4.35 -4.36 0.28
C ILE A 212 5.75 -3.96 -0.15
N LEU A 213 6.54 -4.91 -0.60
CA LEU A 213 7.91 -4.68 -1.09
C LEU A 213 7.95 -4.80 -2.61
N MET A 214 8.55 -3.81 -3.24
CA MET A 214 8.85 -3.79 -4.67
C MET A 214 10.36 -3.73 -4.88
N LYS A 215 10.90 -4.58 -5.74
CA LYS A 215 12.33 -4.60 -6.05
C LYS A 215 12.61 -5.11 -7.46
N PHE A 216 13.73 -4.69 -8.01
CA PHE A 216 14.30 -5.34 -9.19
C PHE A 216 15.05 -6.60 -8.79
N VAL A 217 14.97 -7.60 -9.63
CA VAL A 217 15.71 -8.89 -9.50
C VAL A 217 16.30 -9.22 -10.85
N ASP A 218 17.60 -9.47 -10.85
CA ASP A 218 18.31 -9.96 -12.04
C ASP A 218 17.81 -11.38 -12.36
N VAL A 219 17.55 -11.63 -13.64
CA VAL A 219 17.10 -12.92 -14.17
C VAL A 219 18.08 -13.32 -15.29
N GLY A 220 18.88 -14.32 -15.04
CA GLY A 220 20.00 -14.65 -15.90
C GLY A 220 21.04 -13.51 -15.95
N GLU A 221 21.74 -13.36 -17.07
CA GLU A 221 22.85 -12.39 -17.20
C GLU A 221 22.41 -11.04 -17.80
N VAL A 222 21.23 -10.96 -18.42
CA VAL A 222 20.86 -9.81 -19.28
C VAL A 222 19.47 -9.23 -19.00
N ASP A 223 18.64 -9.87 -18.17
CA ASP A 223 17.27 -9.42 -17.91
C ASP A 223 17.07 -9.00 -16.45
N VAL A 224 16.18 -8.02 -16.25
CA VAL A 224 15.83 -7.50 -14.93
C VAL A 224 14.31 -7.48 -14.81
N GLN A 225 13.79 -8.11 -13.78
CA GLN A 225 12.36 -8.15 -13.55
C GLN A 225 11.96 -7.37 -12.30
N LEU A 226 10.92 -6.58 -12.42
CA LEU A 226 10.29 -5.96 -11.27
C LEU A 226 9.45 -7.01 -10.52
N ARG A 227 9.68 -7.12 -9.22
CA ARG A 227 8.99 -8.06 -8.34
C ARG A 227 8.20 -7.32 -7.27
N ILE A 228 7.05 -7.88 -6.91
CA ILE A 228 6.20 -7.41 -5.81
C ILE A 228 5.95 -8.55 -4.82
N ARG A 229 5.87 -8.22 -3.54
CA ARG A 229 5.58 -9.19 -2.47
C ARG A 229 4.87 -8.50 -1.30
N ALA A 230 3.87 -9.16 -0.72
CA ALA A 230 3.40 -8.80 0.61
C ALA A 230 4.34 -9.41 1.65
N VAL A 231 5.04 -8.56 2.38
CA VAL A 231 5.94 -8.97 3.48
C VAL A 231 5.13 -9.25 4.74
N LYS A 232 4.12 -8.40 4.96
CA LYS A 232 3.23 -8.43 6.13
C LYS A 232 1.87 -7.89 5.73
N MET A 233 0.81 -8.49 6.28
CA MET A 233 -0.54 -7.93 6.22
C MET A 233 -1.32 -8.47 7.42
N ARG A 234 -1.54 -7.62 8.42
CA ARG A 234 -2.27 -7.99 9.63
C ARG A 234 -3.70 -8.44 9.28
N HIS A 235 -4.18 -9.45 9.99
CA HIS A 235 -5.52 -10.00 9.83
C HIS A 235 -5.84 -10.52 8.42
N SER A 236 -4.81 -10.90 7.65
CA SER A 236 -4.96 -11.47 6.31
C SER A 236 -4.05 -12.67 6.12
N LYS A 237 -4.54 -13.66 5.39
CA LYS A 237 -3.69 -14.74 4.87
C LYS A 237 -2.96 -14.20 3.65
N ILE A 238 -1.63 -14.30 3.65
CA ILE A 238 -0.81 -13.79 2.55
C ILE A 238 0.06 -14.87 1.93
N HIS A 239 0.29 -14.73 0.64
CA HIS A 239 1.33 -15.46 -0.05
C HIS A 239 2.67 -14.76 0.16
N HIS A 240 3.67 -15.47 0.69
CA HIS A 240 4.95 -14.88 1.05
C HIS A 240 5.97 -14.82 -0.10
N GLY A 241 5.69 -15.47 -1.22
CA GLY A 241 6.57 -15.47 -2.40
C GLY A 241 6.54 -14.15 -3.16
N TYR A 242 7.58 -13.92 -3.97
CA TYR A 242 7.57 -12.84 -4.95
C TYR A 242 6.67 -13.18 -6.12
N LEU A 243 6.03 -12.16 -6.67
CA LEU A 243 5.34 -12.18 -7.94
C LEU A 243 6.07 -11.25 -8.91
N THR A 244 6.09 -11.58 -10.19
CA THR A 244 6.56 -10.66 -11.23
C THR A 244 5.50 -9.59 -11.43
N LEU A 245 5.87 -8.32 -11.27
CA LEU A 245 4.98 -7.19 -11.51
C LEU A 245 5.20 -6.66 -12.92
N ILE A 246 4.13 -6.55 -13.66
CA ILE A 246 4.11 -6.07 -15.04
C ILE A 246 3.12 -4.91 -15.12
N PHE A 247 3.52 -3.84 -15.80
CA PHE A 247 2.63 -2.76 -16.19
C PHE A 247 2.46 -2.78 -17.71
N ARG A 248 1.23 -2.90 -18.19
CA ARG A 248 0.91 -2.88 -19.61
C ARG A 248 -0.49 -2.30 -19.81
N ASP A 249 -0.64 -1.44 -20.81
CA ASP A 249 -1.93 -0.88 -21.25
C ASP A 249 -2.74 -0.26 -20.10
N GLY A 250 -2.09 0.50 -19.23
CA GLY A 250 -2.73 1.15 -18.09
C GLY A 250 -3.08 0.22 -16.91
N GLN A 251 -2.63 -1.04 -16.92
CA GLN A 251 -2.97 -2.03 -15.91
C GLN A 251 -1.72 -2.68 -15.29
N PHE A 252 -1.70 -2.78 -13.97
CA PHE A 252 -0.73 -3.60 -13.25
C PHE A 252 -1.23 -5.03 -13.11
N SER A 253 -0.34 -5.98 -13.34
CA SER A 253 -0.58 -7.41 -13.11
C SER A 253 0.59 -8.05 -12.36
N ALA A 254 0.28 -8.99 -11.48
CA ALA A 254 1.26 -9.72 -10.69
C ALA A 254 1.09 -11.23 -10.97
N THR A 255 2.11 -11.84 -11.55
CA THR A 255 2.09 -13.25 -11.94
C THR A 255 3.13 -14.04 -11.16
N THR A 256 2.90 -15.34 -10.99
CA THR A 256 3.91 -16.23 -10.43
C THR A 256 5.14 -16.22 -11.32
N PRO A 257 6.36 -16.05 -10.76
CA PRO A 257 7.58 -16.16 -11.55
C PRO A 257 7.65 -17.53 -12.21
N ILE A 258 8.04 -17.57 -13.47
CA ILE A 258 8.42 -18.83 -14.13
C ILE A 258 9.70 -19.26 -13.42
N ALA A 259 9.71 -20.45 -12.84
CA ALA A 259 10.94 -21.04 -12.29
C ALA A 259 11.91 -21.28 -13.43
N GLU A 260 13.15 -20.82 -13.28
CA GLU A 260 14.28 -21.19 -14.14
C GLU A 260 14.71 -22.62 -13.87
#